data_fe713437aec350e4199880939f0a1a1a
#
_entry.id   fe713437aec350e4199880939f0a1a1a
#
_cell.length_a   1.000
_cell.length_b   1.000
_cell.length_c   1.000
_cell.angle_alpha   90.00
_cell.angle_beta   90.00
_cell.angle_gamma   90.00
#
_symmetry.space_group_name_H-M   'P 1'
#
loop_
_entity.id
_entity.type
_entity.pdbx_description
1 polymer ?
#
loop_
_entity_poly.entity_id
_entity_poly.type
_entity_poly.pdbx_seq_one_letter_code
_entity_poly.pdbx_strand_id
1 'polypeptide(L)'
;MPKSKCVPLKVTAHLVDGRFSSTDGIVMLDSILYHAWFIKHAPHVLEGVYKPEQIGYVGLPLVHLEDNRWAASKAVYQEIDKIVEHYNKRPDFFAGDKLDYLDMDKGIISDSVGLYRAYRNPQLIRTVKDGILTFYAVGKKDKIEELLSLMIGVGKKTAMGFGIVDRWDVEEIEEDYTTEHPKYGLMRPIEVEKADKTYDYPIMDYAIRPPYWKTINQRLCYVPVG
;
A
#
# COMPACT_ATOMS: atom_id res chain seq x y z
N MET A 1 -3.27 -32.14 -7.80
CA MET A 1 -2.31 -31.05 -8.03
C MET A 1 -1.37 -30.98 -6.86
N PRO A 2 -0.04 -30.95 -7.03
CA PRO A 2 0.87 -30.79 -5.89
C PRO A 2 0.54 -29.49 -5.17
N LYS A 3 0.52 -29.52 -3.83
CA LYS A 3 0.34 -28.31 -3.02
C LYS A 3 1.52 -27.40 -3.30
N SER A 4 1.27 -26.21 -3.87
CA SER A 4 2.30 -25.18 -4.08
C SER A 4 3.03 -24.91 -2.76
N LYS A 5 4.35 -25.10 -2.78
CA LYS A 5 5.21 -24.89 -1.60
C LYS A 5 5.43 -23.40 -1.41
N CYS A 6 5.48 -22.93 -0.18
CA CYS A 6 5.94 -21.58 0.12
C CYS A 6 7.47 -21.52 -0.03
N VAL A 7 7.95 -20.55 -0.80
CA VAL A 7 9.37 -20.32 -1.07
C VAL A 7 9.69 -18.84 -0.92
N PRO A 8 10.96 -18.47 -0.65
CA PRO A 8 11.38 -17.07 -0.72
C PRO A 8 11.28 -16.54 -2.15
N LEU A 9 10.78 -15.32 -2.28
CA LEU A 9 10.47 -14.66 -3.55
C LEU A 9 11.01 -13.24 -3.57
N LYS A 10 11.49 -12.82 -4.73
CA LYS A 10 11.70 -11.44 -5.11
C LYS A 10 10.57 -11.01 -6.05
N VAL A 11 9.88 -9.96 -5.69
CA VAL A 11 8.76 -9.40 -6.47
C VAL A 11 9.16 -8.03 -6.97
N THR A 12 9.07 -7.80 -8.27
CA THR A 12 9.44 -6.54 -8.90
C THR A 12 8.24 -5.92 -9.61
N ALA A 13 7.91 -4.68 -9.23
CA ALA A 13 6.95 -3.87 -9.96
C ALA A 13 7.70 -2.93 -10.91
N HIS A 14 7.30 -2.90 -12.17
CA HIS A 14 7.78 -1.96 -13.18
C HIS A 14 6.75 -0.88 -13.38
N LEU A 15 7.08 0.35 -12.99
CA LEU A 15 6.18 1.50 -13.13
C LEU A 15 6.26 2.08 -14.54
N VAL A 16 5.12 2.44 -15.10
CA VAL A 16 5.02 3.02 -16.46
C VAL A 16 5.83 4.31 -16.59
N ASP A 17 5.75 5.21 -15.62
CA ASP A 17 6.43 6.50 -15.65
C ASP A 17 7.46 6.68 -14.55
N GLY A 18 7.72 5.65 -13.77
CA GLY A 18 8.70 5.67 -12.67
C GLY A 18 8.27 6.50 -11.47
N ARG A 19 7.02 6.97 -11.38
CA ARG A 19 6.55 7.81 -10.28
C ARG A 19 5.48 7.12 -9.46
N PHE A 20 5.52 7.31 -8.13
CA PHE A 20 4.45 6.88 -7.25
C PHE A 20 4.23 7.87 -6.10
N SER A 21 3.05 7.82 -5.49
CA SER A 21 2.73 8.65 -4.34
C SER A 21 2.72 7.83 -3.06
N SER A 22 3.54 8.23 -2.09
CA SER A 22 3.53 7.70 -0.73
C SER A 22 4.00 8.79 0.24
N THR A 23 3.30 8.94 1.37
CA THR A 23 3.61 9.97 2.36
C THR A 23 4.93 9.69 3.08
N ASP A 24 5.16 8.46 3.50
CA ASP A 24 6.32 8.00 4.26
C ASP A 24 7.37 7.25 3.41
N GLY A 25 7.05 7.00 2.14
CA GLY A 25 7.89 6.21 1.25
C GLY A 25 7.77 4.70 1.46
N ILE A 26 6.99 4.28 2.44
CA ILE A 26 6.83 2.86 2.75
C ILE A 26 5.60 2.33 2.00
N VAL A 27 5.83 1.37 1.14
CA VAL A 27 4.80 0.60 0.45
C VAL A 27 5.01 -0.87 0.80
N MET A 28 4.06 -1.50 1.46
CA MET A 28 4.17 -2.88 1.91
C MET A 28 3.52 -3.84 0.90
N LEU A 29 4.21 -4.93 0.55
CA LEU A 29 3.69 -5.92 -0.41
C LEU A 29 2.43 -6.63 0.10
N ASP A 30 2.37 -6.96 1.39
CA ASP A 30 1.18 -7.58 1.98
C ASP A 30 -0.06 -6.67 1.90
N SER A 31 0.13 -5.33 1.93
CA SER A 31 -0.97 -4.37 1.70
C SER A 31 -1.49 -4.42 0.27
N ILE A 32 -0.60 -4.56 -0.71
CA ILE A 32 -0.95 -4.71 -2.13
C ILE A 32 -1.73 -6.01 -2.34
N LEU A 33 -1.20 -7.12 -1.84
CA LEU A 33 -1.84 -8.43 -1.94
C LEU A 33 -3.17 -8.50 -1.18
N TYR A 34 -3.28 -7.78 -0.05
CA TYR A 34 -4.52 -7.64 0.71
C TYR A 34 -5.60 -6.95 -0.12
N HIS A 35 -5.27 -5.87 -0.80
CA HIS A 35 -6.19 -5.18 -1.71
C HIS A 35 -6.58 -6.07 -2.91
N ALA A 36 -5.62 -6.74 -3.54
CA ALA A 36 -5.85 -7.69 -4.63
C ALA A 36 -6.78 -8.83 -4.22
N TRP A 37 -6.64 -9.30 -2.99
CA TRP A 37 -7.51 -10.34 -2.45
C TRP A 37 -8.98 -9.88 -2.41
N PHE A 38 -9.25 -8.62 -2.01
CA PHE A 38 -10.62 -8.08 -2.03
C PHE A 38 -11.15 -7.93 -3.44
N ILE A 39 -10.35 -7.45 -4.39
CA ILE A 39 -10.75 -7.38 -5.80
C ILE A 39 -11.25 -8.74 -6.29
N LYS A 40 -10.54 -9.79 -5.90
CA LYS A 40 -10.84 -11.15 -6.36
C LYS A 40 -12.01 -11.82 -5.64
N HIS A 41 -12.07 -11.68 -4.31
CA HIS A 41 -12.95 -12.52 -3.47
C HIS A 41 -14.13 -11.76 -2.86
N ALA A 42 -14.04 -10.44 -2.75
CA ALA A 42 -15.06 -9.61 -2.13
C ALA A 42 -15.13 -8.21 -2.76
N PRO A 43 -15.30 -8.08 -4.10
CA PRO A 43 -15.27 -6.78 -4.79
C PRO A 43 -16.31 -5.80 -4.24
N HIS A 44 -17.48 -6.29 -3.81
CA HIS A 44 -18.54 -5.48 -3.20
C HIS A 44 -18.08 -4.68 -1.97
N VAL A 45 -17.03 -5.13 -1.28
CA VAL A 45 -16.46 -4.40 -0.14
C VAL A 45 -15.73 -3.14 -0.60
N LEU A 46 -15.22 -3.12 -1.83
CA LEU A 46 -14.51 -1.98 -2.41
C LEU A 46 -15.45 -0.96 -3.07
N GLU A 47 -16.68 -1.36 -3.42
CA GLU A 47 -17.67 -0.51 -4.10
C GLU A 47 -18.44 0.40 -3.14
N GLY A 48 -18.41 0.13 -1.84
CA GLY A 48 -19.16 0.84 -0.84
C GLY A 48 -18.32 1.51 0.25
N VAL A 49 -18.97 2.32 1.07
CA VAL A 49 -18.39 2.83 2.31
C VAL A 49 -18.44 1.70 3.34
N TYR A 50 -17.40 0.89 3.40
CA TYR A 50 -17.31 -0.15 4.41
C TYR A 50 -16.69 0.37 5.70
N LYS A 51 -17.16 -0.17 6.81
CA LYS A 51 -16.58 0.15 8.12
C LYS A 51 -15.36 -0.75 8.38
N PRO A 52 -14.33 -0.23 9.06
CA PRO A 52 -13.13 -1.01 9.41
C PRO A 52 -13.43 -2.33 10.12
N GLU A 53 -14.47 -2.36 10.92
CA GLU A 53 -14.90 -3.53 11.70
C GLU A 53 -15.43 -4.68 10.82
N GLN A 54 -15.88 -4.38 9.62
CA GLN A 54 -16.42 -5.35 8.68
C GLN A 54 -15.33 -6.12 7.92
N ILE A 55 -14.07 -5.65 8.01
CA ILE A 55 -12.95 -6.33 7.37
C ILE A 55 -12.41 -7.41 8.32
N GLY A 56 -12.81 -8.65 8.06
CA GLY A 56 -12.35 -9.81 8.79
C GLY A 56 -10.89 -10.18 8.49
N TYR A 57 -10.49 -11.35 8.98
CA TYR A 57 -9.22 -11.96 8.65
C TYR A 57 -9.20 -12.39 7.18
N VAL A 58 -8.14 -12.04 6.47
CA VAL A 58 -7.90 -12.37 5.07
C VAL A 58 -6.71 -13.32 4.98
N GLY A 59 -6.91 -14.46 4.36
CA GLY A 59 -5.84 -15.45 4.13
C GLY A 59 -5.03 -15.09 2.88
N LEU A 60 -3.86 -14.49 3.04
CA LEU A 60 -2.95 -14.23 1.93
C LEU A 60 -2.12 -15.48 1.58
N PRO A 61 -1.63 -15.61 0.34
CA PRO A 61 -0.76 -16.71 -0.08
C PRO A 61 0.69 -16.54 0.41
N LEU A 62 0.86 -15.96 1.57
CA LEU A 62 2.12 -15.67 2.25
C LEU A 62 2.27 -16.56 3.48
N VAL A 63 3.49 -16.80 3.91
CA VAL A 63 3.75 -17.40 5.21
C VAL A 63 3.28 -16.44 6.30
N HIS A 64 2.52 -17.00 7.23
CA HIS A 64 2.05 -16.27 8.40
C HIS A 64 3.11 -16.35 9.50
N LEU A 65 3.60 -15.19 9.89
CA LEU A 65 4.55 -15.05 10.98
C LEU A 65 3.81 -15.02 12.31
N GLU A 66 4.54 -15.25 13.39
CA GLU A 66 4.04 -14.97 14.73
C GLU A 66 3.50 -13.53 14.79
N ASP A 67 2.51 -13.26 15.62
CA ASP A 67 1.86 -11.96 15.77
C ASP A 67 0.91 -11.53 14.64
N ASN A 68 0.42 -12.47 13.84
CA ASN A 68 -0.47 -12.19 12.73
C ASN A 68 0.13 -11.27 11.64
N ARG A 69 1.45 -11.29 11.48
CA ARG A 69 2.15 -10.64 10.38
C ARG A 69 2.31 -11.59 9.20
N TRP A 70 2.50 -11.04 8.03
CA TRP A 70 2.79 -11.79 6.81
C TRP A 70 4.27 -11.68 6.45
N ALA A 71 4.88 -12.74 5.96
CA ALA A 71 6.26 -12.71 5.45
C ALA A 71 6.31 -11.93 4.12
N ALA A 72 6.34 -10.61 4.24
CA ALA A 72 6.41 -9.67 3.13
C ALA A 72 7.13 -8.39 3.57
N SER A 73 7.91 -7.81 2.68
CA SER A 73 8.71 -6.61 2.91
C SER A 73 8.04 -5.33 2.45
N LYS A 74 8.63 -4.20 2.82
CA LYS A 74 8.44 -2.91 2.14
C LYS A 74 9.08 -2.93 0.75
N ALA A 75 8.68 -1.97 -0.09
CA ALA A 75 9.39 -1.66 -1.33
C ALA A 75 10.81 -1.18 -1.05
N VAL A 76 11.74 -1.66 -1.85
CA VAL A 76 13.10 -1.13 -1.98
C VAL A 76 13.21 -0.47 -3.35
N TYR A 77 13.71 0.75 -3.37
CA TYR A 77 13.89 1.53 -4.59
C TYR A 77 14.99 2.58 -4.42
N GLN A 78 15.49 3.11 -5.51
CA GLN A 78 16.39 4.26 -5.51
C GLN A 78 15.57 5.51 -5.89
N GLU A 79 15.30 6.39 -4.92
CA GLU A 79 14.68 7.69 -5.18
C GLU A 79 15.66 8.58 -5.92
N ILE A 80 15.23 9.17 -7.04
CA ILE A 80 16.02 10.12 -7.83
C ILE A 80 15.46 11.53 -7.78
N ASP A 81 14.17 11.67 -7.47
CA ASP A 81 13.51 12.96 -7.28
C ASP A 81 12.31 12.82 -6.35
N LYS A 82 11.97 13.93 -5.70
CA LYS A 82 10.82 14.02 -4.80
C LYS A 82 10.19 15.41 -4.87
N ILE A 83 8.95 15.48 -5.29
CA ILE A 83 8.20 16.72 -5.42
C ILE A 83 6.90 16.69 -4.63
N VAL A 84 6.40 17.86 -4.26
CA VAL A 84 5.08 18.02 -3.65
C VAL A 84 4.14 18.61 -4.68
N GLU A 85 3.19 17.80 -5.15
CA GLU A 85 2.08 18.27 -5.98
C GLU A 85 0.84 18.52 -5.12
N HIS A 86 0.01 19.47 -5.53
CA HIS A 86 -1.20 19.80 -4.80
C HIS A 86 -2.43 19.37 -5.59
N TYR A 87 -3.21 18.50 -4.98
CA TYR A 87 -4.55 18.18 -5.46
C TYR A 87 -5.56 19.16 -4.84
N ASN A 88 -6.25 19.90 -5.72
CA ASN A 88 -7.29 20.82 -5.29
C ASN A 88 -8.67 20.19 -5.55
N LYS A 89 -9.46 20.03 -4.51
CA LYS A 89 -10.88 19.70 -4.64
C LYS A 89 -11.69 20.98 -4.50
N ARG A 90 -12.44 21.32 -5.53
CA ARG A 90 -13.47 22.38 -5.49
C ARG A 90 -14.72 21.83 -6.16
N PRO A 91 -15.90 22.05 -5.61
CA PRO A 91 -17.14 21.75 -6.31
C PRO A 91 -17.27 22.68 -7.50
N ASP A 92 -17.65 22.14 -8.64
CA ASP A 92 -18.12 22.91 -9.78
C ASP A 92 -19.63 23.04 -9.64
N PHE A 93 -20.07 24.17 -9.09
CA PHE A 93 -21.49 24.41 -8.81
C PHE A 93 -22.33 24.43 -10.09
N PHE A 94 -21.79 24.89 -11.20
CA PHE A 94 -22.50 24.94 -12.46
C PHE A 94 -22.70 23.56 -13.10
N ALA A 95 -21.64 22.74 -13.12
CA ALA A 95 -21.75 21.37 -13.59
C ALA A 95 -22.53 20.50 -12.60
N GLY A 96 -22.41 20.78 -11.31
CA GLY A 96 -23.11 20.06 -10.25
C GLY A 96 -24.62 20.20 -10.32
N ASP A 97 -25.12 21.39 -10.56
CA ASP A 97 -26.55 21.66 -10.76
C ASP A 97 -27.08 20.91 -11.99
N LYS A 98 -26.35 20.97 -13.12
CA LYS A 98 -26.74 20.29 -14.36
C LYS A 98 -26.70 18.75 -14.29
N LEU A 99 -25.84 18.19 -13.46
CA LEU A 99 -25.59 16.75 -13.36
C LEU A 99 -26.23 16.12 -12.11
N ASP A 100 -27.01 16.89 -11.36
CA ASP A 100 -27.71 16.46 -10.13
C ASP A 100 -26.80 15.80 -9.07
N TYR A 101 -25.49 16.10 -9.07
CA TYR A 101 -24.60 15.54 -8.06
C TYR A 101 -24.44 16.43 -6.81
N LEU A 102 -25.01 17.62 -6.83
CA LEU A 102 -25.11 18.51 -5.67
C LEU A 102 -26.50 18.42 -5.05
N ASP A 103 -26.54 18.26 -3.75
CA ASP A 103 -27.78 18.28 -2.98
C ASP A 103 -28.24 19.74 -2.79
N MET A 104 -29.02 20.23 -3.76
CA MET A 104 -29.53 21.61 -3.81
C MET A 104 -30.69 21.82 -2.83
N ASP A 105 -31.32 20.77 -2.33
CA ASP A 105 -32.47 20.87 -1.38
C ASP A 105 -32.08 21.49 -0.05
N LYS A 106 -30.80 21.52 0.26
CA LYS A 106 -30.26 22.12 1.49
C LYS A 106 -30.16 23.64 1.48
N GLY A 107 -30.54 24.30 0.41
CA GLY A 107 -30.64 25.76 0.30
C GLY A 107 -29.31 26.52 0.31
N ILE A 108 -28.27 26.04 0.99
CA ILE A 108 -26.93 26.66 1.02
C ILE A 108 -25.88 25.58 0.83
N ILE A 109 -25.13 25.67 -0.26
CA ILE A 109 -23.95 24.86 -0.49
C ILE A 109 -22.72 25.72 -0.20
N SER A 110 -21.89 25.29 0.76
CA SER A 110 -20.66 25.98 1.14
C SER A 110 -19.44 25.19 0.70
N ASP A 111 -18.46 25.88 0.12
CA ASP A 111 -17.13 25.33 -0.16
C ASP A 111 -16.16 25.46 1.02
N SER A 112 -16.59 26.10 2.10
CA SER A 112 -15.77 26.32 3.30
C SER A 112 -15.98 25.23 4.36
N VAL A 113 -17.16 24.64 4.42
CA VAL A 113 -17.53 23.64 5.43
C VAL A 113 -18.40 22.53 4.83
N GLY A 114 -18.45 21.38 5.51
CA GLY A 114 -19.33 20.28 5.14
C GLY A 114 -18.83 19.42 3.97
N LEU A 115 -19.78 18.74 3.31
CA LEU A 115 -19.51 17.74 2.29
C LEU A 115 -18.79 18.29 1.03
N TYR A 116 -19.12 19.53 0.67
CA TYR A 116 -18.59 20.19 -0.52
C TYR A 116 -17.39 21.10 -0.23
N ARG A 117 -16.82 20.99 0.96
CA ARG A 117 -15.65 21.79 1.36
C ARG A 117 -14.53 21.69 0.33
N ALA A 118 -14.08 22.85 -0.15
CA ALA A 118 -12.88 22.96 -0.96
C ALA A 118 -11.63 22.67 -0.10
N TYR A 119 -10.68 21.94 -0.64
CA TYR A 119 -9.39 21.74 0.04
C TYR A 119 -8.24 21.61 -0.95
N ARG A 120 -7.07 21.98 -0.47
CA ARG A 120 -5.79 21.76 -1.12
C ARG A 120 -5.03 20.69 -0.35
N ASN A 121 -4.82 19.54 -0.98
CA ASN A 121 -4.17 18.41 -0.35
C ASN A 121 -2.79 18.17 -1.00
N PRO A 122 -1.69 18.36 -0.26
CA PRO A 122 -0.37 18.06 -0.76
C PRO A 122 -0.21 16.55 -0.96
N GLN A 123 0.37 16.16 -2.09
CA GLN A 123 0.75 14.78 -2.41
C GLN A 123 2.24 14.74 -2.63
N LEU A 124 2.92 13.86 -1.90
CA LEU A 124 4.34 13.61 -2.08
C LEU A 124 4.51 12.57 -3.19
N ILE A 125 5.08 13.02 -4.30
CA ILE A 125 5.37 12.20 -5.47
C ILE A 125 6.86 11.89 -5.47
N ARG A 126 7.19 10.63 -5.60
CA ARG A 126 8.57 10.12 -5.66
C ARG A 126 8.83 9.59 -7.05
N THR A 127 9.96 9.96 -7.62
CA THR A 127 10.46 9.40 -8.88
C THR A 127 11.57 8.40 -8.55
N VAL A 128 11.44 7.20 -9.09
CA VAL A 128 12.39 6.12 -8.81
C VAL A 128 13.19 5.76 -10.05
N LYS A 129 14.43 5.39 -9.82
CA LYS A 129 15.35 4.99 -10.88
C LYS A 129 14.80 3.78 -11.63
N ASP A 130 14.84 3.84 -12.95
CA ASP A 130 14.40 2.80 -13.87
C ASP A 130 12.92 2.38 -13.69
N GLY A 131 12.14 3.13 -12.87
CA GLY A 131 10.74 2.81 -12.56
C GLY A 131 10.55 1.53 -11.75
N ILE A 132 11.54 1.08 -10.98
CA ILE A 132 11.55 -0.23 -10.34
C ILE A 132 11.30 -0.12 -8.84
N LEU A 133 10.31 -0.88 -8.36
CA LEU A 133 10.11 -1.17 -6.94
C LEU A 133 10.33 -2.67 -6.70
N THR A 134 11.21 -3.03 -5.79
CA THR A 134 11.51 -4.41 -5.44
C THR A 134 10.97 -4.74 -4.05
N PHE A 135 10.34 -5.89 -3.90
CA PHE A 135 9.83 -6.43 -2.65
C PHE A 135 10.35 -7.85 -2.44
N TYR A 136 10.29 -8.32 -1.20
CA TYR A 136 10.59 -9.69 -0.83
C TYR A 136 9.42 -10.32 -0.09
N ALA A 137 9.19 -11.60 -0.33
CA ALA A 137 8.10 -12.35 0.29
C ALA A 137 8.49 -13.81 0.51
N VAL A 138 7.83 -14.48 1.46
CA VAL A 138 7.82 -15.94 1.51
C VAL A 138 6.39 -16.41 1.33
N GLY A 139 6.13 -17.14 0.24
CA GLY A 139 4.77 -17.52 -0.10
C GLY A 139 4.67 -18.45 -1.31
N LYS A 140 3.44 -18.62 -1.77
CA LYS A 140 3.10 -19.45 -2.93
C LYS A 140 3.17 -18.60 -4.19
N LYS A 141 4.22 -18.81 -5.00
CA LYS A 141 4.53 -18.02 -6.19
C LYS A 141 3.32 -17.86 -7.11
N ASP A 142 2.73 -18.98 -7.54
CA ASP A 142 1.59 -19.02 -8.46
C ASP A 142 0.39 -18.19 -7.98
N LYS A 143 0.13 -18.22 -6.66
CA LYS A 143 -0.98 -17.47 -6.05
C LYS A 143 -0.67 -15.99 -5.87
N ILE A 144 0.59 -15.64 -5.63
CA ILE A 144 1.04 -14.25 -5.56
C ILE A 144 0.97 -13.61 -6.95
N GLU A 145 1.46 -14.30 -8.00
CA GLU A 145 1.35 -13.85 -9.39
C GLU A 145 -0.11 -13.64 -9.81
N GLU A 146 -1.01 -14.57 -9.44
CA GLU A 146 -2.44 -14.46 -9.69
C GLU A 146 -3.07 -13.21 -9.05
N LEU A 147 -2.71 -12.88 -7.82
CA LEU A 147 -3.19 -11.67 -7.15
C LEU A 147 -2.57 -10.40 -7.74
N LEU A 148 -1.27 -10.40 -8.01
CA LEU A 148 -0.57 -9.25 -8.57
C LEU A 148 -1.06 -8.90 -9.99
N SER A 149 -1.52 -9.88 -10.77
CA SER A 149 -2.11 -9.63 -12.09
C SER A 149 -3.38 -8.75 -12.04
N LEU A 150 -4.03 -8.65 -10.88
CA LEU A 150 -5.18 -7.78 -10.66
C LEU A 150 -4.78 -6.36 -10.23
N MET A 151 -3.50 -6.15 -9.90
CA MET A 151 -3.00 -4.88 -9.37
C MET A 151 -2.39 -4.02 -10.47
N ILE A 152 -3.12 -2.99 -10.86
CA ILE A 152 -2.71 -2.03 -11.89
C ILE A 152 -1.87 -0.87 -11.33
N GLY A 153 -1.68 -0.81 -10.01
CA GLY A 153 -0.92 0.29 -9.42
C GLY A 153 -0.52 0.08 -7.96
N VAL A 154 0.44 0.88 -7.54
CA VAL A 154 1.02 0.91 -6.19
C VAL A 154 0.96 2.31 -5.58
N GLY A 155 0.88 2.39 -4.26
CA GLY A 155 0.84 3.66 -3.54
C GLY A 155 -0.51 4.36 -3.61
N LYS A 156 -0.49 5.70 -3.50
CA LYS A 156 -1.68 6.55 -3.48
C LYS A 156 -1.91 7.21 -4.84
N LYS A 157 -3.17 7.61 -5.10
CA LYS A 157 -3.53 8.40 -6.28
C LYS A 157 -3.28 7.72 -7.63
N THR A 158 -3.43 6.41 -7.69
CA THR A 158 -3.33 5.64 -8.94
C THR A 158 -4.35 6.11 -9.99
N ALA A 159 -5.55 6.52 -9.58
CA ALA A 159 -6.54 7.14 -10.46
C ALA A 159 -6.08 8.47 -11.11
N MET A 160 -5.01 9.08 -10.60
CA MET A 160 -4.37 10.27 -11.18
C MET A 160 -3.14 9.92 -12.03
N GLY A 161 -2.87 8.64 -12.24
CA GLY A 161 -1.75 8.15 -13.04
C GLY A 161 -0.47 7.85 -12.24
N PHE A 162 -0.41 8.11 -10.94
CA PHE A 162 0.77 7.80 -10.14
C PHE A 162 0.82 6.32 -9.75
N GLY A 163 2.01 5.73 -9.84
CA GLY A 163 2.25 4.35 -9.44
C GLY A 163 1.60 3.31 -10.33
N ILE A 164 1.27 3.65 -11.57
CA ILE A 164 0.73 2.67 -12.53
C ILE A 164 1.81 1.64 -12.83
N VAL A 165 1.46 0.37 -12.68
CA VAL A 165 2.34 -0.76 -12.92
C VAL A 165 2.12 -1.29 -14.33
N ASP A 166 3.19 -1.37 -15.10
CA ASP A 166 3.24 -1.99 -16.42
C ASP A 166 3.21 -3.53 -16.30
N ARG A 167 4.09 -4.06 -15.46
CA ARG A 167 4.17 -5.49 -15.21
C ARG A 167 4.73 -5.81 -13.83
N TRP A 168 4.44 -7.02 -13.39
CA TRP A 168 5.00 -7.64 -12.20
C TRP A 168 5.88 -8.83 -12.60
N ASP A 169 7.09 -8.92 -12.04
CA ASP A 169 7.94 -10.08 -12.14
C ASP A 169 8.05 -10.74 -10.76
N VAL A 170 7.95 -12.07 -10.71
CA VAL A 170 8.08 -12.85 -9.47
C VAL A 170 9.12 -13.95 -9.68
N GLU A 171 10.22 -13.86 -8.96
CA GLU A 171 11.36 -14.77 -9.04
C GLU A 171 11.54 -15.52 -7.73
N GLU A 172 11.84 -16.82 -7.79
CA GLU A 172 12.26 -17.57 -6.62
C GLU A 172 13.72 -17.23 -6.28
N ILE A 173 13.99 -17.06 -4.99
CA ILE A 173 15.33 -16.77 -4.47
C ILE A 173 15.68 -17.76 -3.35
N GLU A 174 16.93 -17.80 -2.94
CA GLU A 174 17.37 -18.76 -1.91
C GLU A 174 17.09 -18.27 -0.48
N GLU A 175 17.23 -16.98 -0.24
CA GLU A 175 17.19 -16.40 1.10
C GLU A 175 15.92 -15.58 1.36
N ASP A 176 15.47 -15.59 2.62
CA ASP A 176 14.35 -14.78 3.10
C ASP A 176 14.82 -13.38 3.52
N TYR A 177 14.41 -12.36 2.76
CA TYR A 177 14.68 -10.96 3.07
C TYR A 177 13.43 -10.18 3.52
N THR A 178 12.44 -10.84 4.04
CA THR A 178 11.18 -10.18 4.43
C THR A 178 11.29 -9.33 5.68
N THR A 179 12.25 -9.60 6.56
CA THR A 179 12.45 -8.88 7.82
C THR A 179 13.67 -7.96 7.77
N GLU A 180 14.81 -8.48 7.34
CA GLU A 180 16.06 -7.74 7.16
C GLU A 180 16.71 -8.10 5.84
N HIS A 181 17.44 -7.14 5.27
CA HIS A 181 18.25 -7.34 4.07
C HIS A 181 19.66 -6.81 4.31
N PRO A 182 20.74 -7.53 3.95
CA PRO A 182 22.12 -7.12 4.23
C PRO A 182 22.48 -5.71 3.73
N LYS A 183 21.91 -5.31 2.60
CA LYS A 183 22.16 -4.01 1.97
C LYS A 183 21.16 -2.94 2.39
N TYR A 184 19.91 -3.30 2.64
CA TYR A 184 18.80 -2.34 2.81
C TYR A 184 18.30 -2.25 4.25
N GLY A 185 18.88 -3.06 5.16
CA GLY A 185 18.54 -3.05 6.57
C GLY A 185 17.14 -3.58 6.83
N LEU A 186 16.41 -2.90 7.70
CA LEU A 186 15.07 -3.31 8.12
C LEU A 186 14.06 -3.21 6.98
N MET A 187 13.37 -4.31 6.71
CA MET A 187 12.47 -4.47 5.57
C MET A 187 10.98 -4.38 5.94
N ARG A 188 10.67 -4.34 7.21
CA ARG A 188 9.30 -4.17 7.73
C ARG A 188 9.32 -3.60 9.15
N PRO A 189 8.22 -3.02 9.64
CA PRO A 189 8.10 -2.61 11.04
C PRO A 189 8.23 -3.82 11.99
N ILE A 190 9.00 -3.66 13.07
CA ILE A 190 9.18 -4.66 14.12
C ILE A 190 8.76 -4.06 15.46
N GLU A 191 7.88 -4.73 16.19
CA GLU A 191 7.49 -4.32 17.53
C GLU A 191 8.71 -4.23 18.46
N VAL A 192 8.84 -3.12 19.18
CA VAL A 192 10.00 -2.89 20.07
C VAL A 192 10.13 -3.99 21.13
N GLU A 193 9.00 -4.46 21.68
CA GLU A 193 8.97 -5.50 22.71
C GLU A 193 9.35 -6.90 22.20
N LYS A 194 9.28 -7.12 20.88
CA LYS A 194 9.55 -8.41 20.24
C LYS A 194 10.83 -8.40 19.41
N ALA A 195 11.54 -7.29 19.41
CA ALA A 195 12.81 -7.16 18.73
C ALA A 195 13.88 -8.03 19.44
N ASP A 196 14.60 -8.81 18.69
CA ASP A 196 15.71 -9.64 19.19
C ASP A 196 16.97 -8.82 19.50
N LYS A 197 17.03 -7.61 18.99
CA LYS A 197 18.12 -6.63 19.17
C LYS A 197 17.60 -5.21 19.10
N THR A 198 18.40 -4.26 19.54
CA THR A 198 18.14 -2.84 19.33
C THR A 198 18.49 -2.45 17.89
N TYR A 199 17.58 -1.80 17.23
CA TYR A 199 17.76 -1.29 15.87
C TYR A 199 17.99 0.23 15.90
N ASP A 200 18.86 0.72 15.03
CA ASP A 200 19.07 2.16 14.81
C ASP A 200 18.06 2.70 13.79
N TYR A 201 16.77 2.66 14.16
CA TYR A 201 15.64 3.13 13.38
C TYR A 201 14.69 3.95 14.24
N PRO A 202 13.91 4.86 13.65
CA PRO A 202 12.88 5.61 14.37
C PRO A 202 11.90 4.66 15.09
N ILE A 203 11.56 5.01 16.33
CA ILE A 203 10.56 4.31 17.12
C ILE A 203 9.28 5.14 17.10
N MET A 204 8.20 4.57 16.60
CA MET A 204 6.89 5.22 16.56
C MET A 204 5.75 4.19 16.49
N ASP A 205 4.54 4.66 16.75
CA ASP A 205 3.34 3.86 16.51
C ASP A 205 3.16 3.62 15.01
N TYR A 206 3.24 2.37 14.60
CA TYR A 206 3.09 1.97 13.21
C TYR A 206 2.32 0.64 13.09
N ALA A 207 1.55 0.50 12.02
CA ALA A 207 0.82 -0.73 11.80
C ALA A 207 1.77 -1.86 11.35
N ILE A 208 1.60 -3.04 11.94
CA ILE A 208 2.44 -4.23 11.66
C ILE A 208 1.85 -5.13 10.57
N ARG A 209 0.59 -4.90 10.18
CA ARG A 209 -0.15 -5.71 9.20
C ARG A 209 -1.26 -4.91 8.53
N PRO A 210 -1.76 -5.36 7.36
CA PRO A 210 -2.93 -4.77 6.73
C PRO A 210 -4.21 -4.98 7.56
N PRO A 211 -5.18 -4.06 7.44
CA PRO A 211 -5.03 -2.77 6.80
C PRO A 211 -4.26 -1.80 7.68
N TYR A 212 -3.25 -1.15 7.09
CA TYR A 212 -2.28 -0.30 7.82
C TYR A 212 -2.88 0.97 8.43
N TRP A 213 -4.09 1.35 8.06
CA TRP A 213 -4.80 2.48 8.63
C TRP A 213 -5.62 2.15 9.88
N LYS A 214 -5.80 0.86 10.23
CA LYS A 214 -6.50 0.45 11.46
C LYS A 214 -5.63 0.66 12.70
N THR A 215 -6.12 1.40 13.67
CA THR A 215 -5.40 1.65 14.94
C THR A 215 -5.15 0.37 15.74
N ILE A 216 -6.03 -0.63 15.65
CA ILE A 216 -5.85 -1.93 16.31
C ILE A 216 -4.62 -2.70 15.80
N ASN A 217 -4.14 -2.37 14.60
CA ASN A 217 -2.94 -2.97 14.01
C ASN A 217 -1.66 -2.18 14.35
N GLN A 218 -1.79 -1.02 15.00
CA GLN A 218 -0.64 -0.19 15.39
C GLN A 218 0.01 -0.71 16.67
N ARG A 219 1.31 -0.65 16.69
CA ARG A 219 2.19 -1.01 17.82
C ARG A 219 3.36 -0.05 17.84
N LEU A 220 4.02 0.07 18.99
CA LEU A 220 5.28 0.78 19.08
C LEU A 220 6.36 -0.04 18.37
N CYS A 221 6.87 0.46 17.25
CA CYS A 221 7.74 -0.28 16.35
C CYS A 221 9.02 0.49 16.02
N TYR A 222 10.09 -0.26 15.75
CA TYR A 222 11.16 0.21 14.89
C TYR A 222 10.61 0.29 13.46
N VAL A 223 10.68 1.46 12.83
CA VAL A 223 10.09 1.67 11.51
C VAL A 223 11.19 1.88 10.48
N PRO A 224 11.23 1.05 9.41
CA PRO A 224 12.22 1.23 8.36
C PRO A 224 12.05 2.58 7.67
N VAL A 225 13.14 3.13 7.14
CA VAL A 225 13.11 4.34 6.33
C VAL A 225 12.67 3.98 4.91
N GLY A 226 11.81 4.82 4.31
CA GLY A 226 11.33 4.66 2.95
C GLY A 226 12.32 5.15 1.90
#